data_69eefba5337cf40b313549c2b72e784b
#
_entry.id   69eefba5337cf40b313549c2b72e784b
#
_cell.length_a   1.000
_cell.length_b   1.000
_cell.length_c   1.000
_cell.angle_alpha   90.00
_cell.angle_beta   90.00
_cell.angle_gamma   90.00
#
_symmetry.space_group_name_H-M   'P 1'
#
loop_
_entity.id
_entity.type
_entity.pdbx_description
1 polymer ?
#
loop_
_entity_poly.entity_id
_entity_poly.type
_entity_poly.pdbx_seq_one_letter_code
_entity_poly.pdbx_strand_id
1 'polypeptide(L)'
;LETNGCNVILTRSDENAIYDLDKTTLREKKISDIHNRVKIGNESSADIFVSIHLNKIPQQQYWGWQCFYKNGDEKSTNLAKLIQSNLNIAIQKENKRVAMKLDTVYIMKHVEIPISIVECGFLSNPEEEKQLLTDDYQNKLAWGIYSGIIDYFQAK
;
A
#
# COMPACT_ATOMS: atom_id res chain seq x y z
N LEU A 1 -1.00 -7.79 12.48
CA LEU A 1 -2.27 -8.33 12.01
C LEU A 1 -2.47 -9.77 12.50
N GLU A 2 -1.56 -10.70 12.24
CA GLU A 2 -1.67 -12.11 12.63
C GLU A 2 -1.82 -12.28 14.15
N THR A 3 -1.06 -11.55 14.96
CA THR A 3 -1.17 -11.53 16.43
C THR A 3 -2.56 -11.12 16.94
N ASN A 4 -3.35 -10.48 16.11
CA ASN A 4 -4.73 -10.05 16.41
C ASN A 4 -5.78 -10.89 15.67
N GLY A 5 -5.40 -12.08 15.21
CA GLY A 5 -6.32 -13.07 14.63
C GLY A 5 -6.70 -12.81 13.16
N CYS A 6 -6.02 -11.88 12.47
CA CYS A 6 -6.20 -11.71 11.03
C CYS A 6 -5.44 -12.80 10.27
N ASN A 7 -6.05 -13.37 9.24
CA ASN A 7 -5.33 -14.18 8.26
C ASN A 7 -4.63 -13.26 7.27
N VAL A 8 -3.30 -13.38 7.14
CA VAL A 8 -2.48 -12.52 6.27
C VAL A 8 -1.95 -13.35 5.10
N ILE A 9 -2.29 -12.93 3.89
CA ILE A 9 -1.79 -13.53 2.65
C ILE A 9 -0.81 -12.55 2.02
N LEU A 10 0.47 -12.90 2.00
CA LEU A 10 1.51 -12.12 1.33
C LEU A 10 1.56 -12.49 -0.14
N THR A 11 1.59 -11.48 -1.03
CA THR A 11 1.80 -11.73 -2.47
C THR A 11 3.21 -12.21 -2.77
N ARG A 12 4.18 -11.93 -1.90
CA ARG A 12 5.53 -12.50 -1.90
C ARG A 12 6.09 -12.50 -0.48
N SER A 13 6.97 -13.44 -0.18
CA SER A 13 7.62 -13.60 1.14
C SER A 13 9.12 -13.33 1.13
N ASP A 14 9.70 -12.98 -0.02
CA ASP A 14 11.12 -12.70 -0.20
C ASP A 14 11.36 -11.48 -1.12
N GLU A 15 12.60 -11.25 -1.52
CA GLU A 15 13.01 -10.14 -2.38
C GLU A 15 12.66 -10.35 -3.87
N ASN A 16 12.27 -11.57 -4.26
CA ASN A 16 12.02 -11.89 -5.65
C ASN A 16 10.66 -11.37 -6.12
N ALA A 17 10.63 -10.86 -7.34
CA ALA A 17 9.37 -10.56 -8.01
C ALA A 17 8.69 -11.88 -8.46
N ILE A 18 7.37 -11.90 -8.48
CA ILE A 18 6.56 -13.10 -8.75
C ILE A 18 6.09 -13.19 -10.21
N TYR A 19 6.98 -12.82 -11.15
CA TYR A 19 6.69 -12.93 -12.58
C TYR A 19 6.88 -14.37 -13.09
N ASP A 20 6.21 -14.69 -14.21
CA ASP A 20 6.33 -16.01 -14.85
C ASP A 20 7.72 -16.19 -15.46
N LEU A 21 8.29 -17.39 -15.34
CA LEU A 21 9.67 -17.70 -15.73
C LEU A 21 9.96 -17.55 -17.23
N ASP A 22 8.94 -17.57 -18.08
CA ASP A 22 9.06 -17.36 -19.52
C ASP A 22 9.27 -15.89 -19.93
N LYS A 23 9.11 -14.95 -18.98
CA LYS A 23 9.27 -13.51 -19.22
C LYS A 23 10.76 -13.13 -19.24
N THR A 24 11.20 -12.51 -20.34
CA THR A 24 12.62 -12.22 -20.57
C THR A 24 12.98 -10.77 -20.38
N THR A 25 12.12 -9.83 -20.81
CA THR A 25 12.38 -8.39 -20.67
C THR A 25 11.89 -7.83 -19.32
N LEU A 26 12.55 -6.78 -18.85
CA LEU A 26 12.12 -6.09 -17.60
C LEU A 26 10.66 -5.64 -17.66
N ARG A 27 10.19 -5.21 -18.83
CA ARG A 27 8.81 -4.78 -19.03
C ARG A 27 7.83 -5.95 -18.85
N GLU A 28 8.10 -7.08 -19.52
CA GLU A 28 7.28 -8.29 -19.40
C GLU A 28 7.25 -8.80 -17.96
N LYS A 29 8.42 -8.87 -17.31
CA LYS A 29 8.53 -9.26 -15.90
C LYS A 29 7.69 -8.39 -14.99
N LYS A 30 7.76 -7.06 -15.16
CA LYS A 30 6.95 -6.13 -14.36
C LYS A 30 5.44 -6.28 -14.60
N ILE A 31 5.02 -6.49 -15.85
CA ILE A 31 3.61 -6.72 -16.19
C ILE A 31 3.13 -8.04 -15.58
N SER A 32 3.89 -9.12 -15.75
CA SER A 32 3.55 -10.44 -15.19
C SER A 32 3.48 -10.40 -13.66
N ASP A 33 4.45 -9.75 -12.98
CA ASP A 33 4.44 -9.59 -11.52
C ASP A 33 3.15 -8.89 -11.03
N ILE A 34 2.74 -7.80 -11.68
CA ILE A 34 1.51 -7.10 -11.30
C ILE A 34 0.27 -7.96 -11.56
N HIS A 35 0.21 -8.70 -12.67
CA HIS A 35 -0.89 -9.61 -12.97
C HIS A 35 -0.98 -10.72 -11.93
N ASN A 36 0.14 -11.31 -11.54
CA ASN A 36 0.18 -12.37 -10.54
C ASN A 36 -0.26 -11.87 -9.16
N ARG A 37 0.08 -10.62 -8.78
CA ARG A 37 -0.44 -10.00 -7.54
C ARG A 37 -1.94 -9.82 -7.57
N VAL A 38 -2.49 -9.33 -8.68
CA VAL A 38 -3.94 -9.19 -8.87
C VAL A 38 -4.61 -10.55 -8.78
N LYS A 39 -4.06 -11.57 -9.44
CA LYS A 39 -4.57 -12.94 -9.41
C LYS A 39 -4.61 -13.49 -7.99
N ILE A 40 -3.52 -13.37 -7.22
CA ILE A 40 -3.47 -13.79 -5.82
C ILE A 40 -4.56 -13.07 -5.01
N GLY A 41 -4.71 -11.76 -5.16
CA GLY A 41 -5.73 -10.98 -4.47
C GLY A 41 -7.16 -11.45 -4.77
N ASN A 42 -7.48 -11.69 -6.05
CA ASN A 42 -8.83 -12.06 -6.46
C ASN A 42 -9.18 -13.53 -6.19
N GLU A 43 -8.18 -14.42 -6.23
CA GLU A 43 -8.37 -15.86 -5.95
C GLU A 43 -8.27 -16.18 -4.43
N SER A 44 -7.73 -15.26 -3.64
CA SER A 44 -7.71 -15.40 -2.20
C SER A 44 -9.07 -15.06 -1.61
N SER A 45 -9.56 -15.68 -0.62
CA SER A 45 -10.79 -15.27 0.09
C SER A 45 -10.55 -14.08 1.04
N ALA A 46 -9.65 -13.15 0.68
CA ALA A 46 -9.32 -12.00 1.50
C ALA A 46 -10.43 -10.93 1.46
N ASP A 47 -10.64 -10.24 2.57
CA ASP A 47 -11.63 -9.16 2.67
C ASP A 47 -11.14 -7.83 2.11
N ILE A 48 -9.83 -7.61 2.09
CA ILE A 48 -9.18 -6.37 1.63
C ILE A 48 -7.84 -6.67 0.97
N PHE A 49 -7.39 -5.75 0.11
CA PHE A 49 -6.05 -5.74 -0.47
C PHE A 49 -5.31 -4.45 -0.09
N VAL A 50 -4.15 -4.57 0.56
CA VAL A 50 -3.31 -3.41 0.89
C VAL A 50 -1.96 -3.56 0.20
N SER A 51 -1.61 -2.58 -0.63
CA SER A 51 -0.35 -2.54 -1.36
C SER A 51 0.56 -1.46 -0.77
N ILE A 52 1.72 -1.85 -0.24
CA ILE A 52 2.64 -0.95 0.46
C ILE A 52 3.80 -0.60 -0.49
N HIS A 53 4.02 0.69 -0.67
CA HIS A 53 5.00 1.23 -1.62
C HIS A 53 5.84 2.36 -1.03
N LEU A 54 6.95 2.65 -1.69
CA LEU A 54 7.75 3.86 -1.52
C LEU A 54 7.75 4.62 -2.85
N ASN A 55 7.39 5.89 -2.80
CA ASN A 55 7.31 6.74 -3.98
C ASN A 55 8.70 7.24 -4.40
N LYS A 56 8.87 7.50 -5.69
CA LYS A 56 10.08 8.14 -6.23
C LYS A 56 9.71 9.02 -7.41
N ILE A 57 10.01 10.32 -7.30
CA ILE A 57 9.77 11.32 -8.36
C ILE A 57 11.01 12.21 -8.50
N PRO A 58 11.20 12.93 -9.63
CA PRO A 58 12.39 13.78 -9.82
C PRO A 58 12.53 14.91 -8.81
N GLN A 59 11.43 15.41 -8.26
CA GLN A 59 11.39 16.56 -7.35
C GLN A 59 11.67 16.11 -5.91
N GLN A 60 12.80 16.52 -5.34
CA GLN A 60 13.25 16.11 -4.00
C GLN A 60 12.53 16.80 -2.84
N GLN A 61 11.80 17.89 -3.09
CA GLN A 61 11.06 18.62 -2.06
C GLN A 61 9.79 17.92 -1.58
N TYR A 62 9.27 16.94 -2.33
CA TYR A 62 8.09 16.20 -1.92
C TYR A 62 8.42 15.15 -0.87
N TRP A 63 7.54 15.05 0.12
CA TRP A 63 7.63 14.11 1.22
C TRP A 63 6.25 13.76 1.76
N GLY A 64 6.20 12.79 2.67
CA GLY A 64 4.99 12.38 3.38
C GLY A 64 4.28 11.19 2.74
N TRP A 65 3.52 10.50 3.56
CA TRP A 65 2.73 9.33 3.17
C TRP A 65 1.40 9.73 2.54
N GLN A 66 0.90 8.89 1.65
CA GLN A 66 -0.39 9.10 0.99
C GLN A 66 -1.06 7.77 0.64
N CYS A 67 -2.33 7.64 0.97
CA CYS A 67 -3.14 6.49 0.59
C CYS A 67 -3.95 6.78 -0.67
N PHE A 68 -4.08 5.75 -1.50
CA PHE A 68 -4.87 5.82 -2.72
C PHE A 68 -5.94 4.73 -2.71
N TYR A 69 -7.08 5.00 -3.37
CA TYR A 69 -8.23 4.11 -3.46
C TYR A 69 -8.79 4.01 -4.87
N LYS A 70 -9.53 2.93 -5.13
CA LYS A 70 -10.26 2.69 -6.38
C LYS A 70 -11.44 3.66 -6.48
N ASN A 71 -11.50 4.40 -7.59
CA ASN A 71 -12.58 5.36 -7.83
C ASN A 71 -13.94 4.65 -7.96
N GLY A 72 -14.98 5.24 -7.36
CA GLY A 72 -16.33 4.67 -7.37
C GLY A 72 -16.54 3.49 -6.42
N ASP A 73 -15.52 3.08 -5.64
CA ASP A 73 -15.63 2.04 -4.62
C ASP A 73 -15.59 2.66 -3.21
N GLU A 74 -16.75 2.70 -2.57
CA GLU A 74 -16.90 3.28 -1.22
C GLU A 74 -16.10 2.51 -0.16
N LYS A 75 -16.00 1.19 -0.28
CA LYS A 75 -15.23 0.35 0.64
C LYS A 75 -13.74 0.63 0.54
N SER A 76 -13.19 0.73 -0.67
CA SER A 76 -11.80 1.15 -0.92
C SER A 76 -11.55 2.57 -0.42
N THR A 77 -12.52 3.49 -0.62
CA THR A 77 -12.43 4.87 -0.15
C THR A 77 -12.34 4.93 1.38
N ASN A 78 -13.20 4.18 2.08
CA ASN A 78 -13.21 4.11 3.53
C ASN A 78 -11.90 3.52 4.08
N LEU A 79 -11.46 2.40 3.51
CA LEU A 79 -10.18 1.75 3.87
C LEU A 79 -9.00 2.73 3.78
N ALA A 80 -8.86 3.39 2.64
CA ALA A 80 -7.76 4.33 2.41
C ALA A 80 -7.81 5.55 3.35
N LYS A 81 -9.00 6.09 3.62
CA LYS A 81 -9.17 7.21 4.56
C LYS A 81 -8.81 6.84 5.99
N LEU A 82 -9.20 5.65 6.45
CA LEU A 82 -8.87 5.17 7.79
C LEU A 82 -7.37 4.91 7.94
N ILE A 83 -6.73 4.30 6.94
CA ILE A 83 -5.27 4.11 6.95
C ILE A 83 -4.56 5.47 6.94
N GLN A 84 -4.97 6.42 6.09
CA GLN A 84 -4.38 7.77 6.03
C GLN A 84 -4.49 8.50 7.38
N SER A 85 -5.66 8.44 8.02
CA SER A 85 -5.89 9.07 9.33
C SER A 85 -5.01 8.46 10.42
N ASN A 86 -4.92 7.14 10.47
CA ASN A 86 -4.10 6.45 11.46
C ASN A 86 -2.59 6.64 11.24
N LEU A 87 -2.14 6.75 9.99
CA LEU A 87 -0.76 7.13 9.68
C LEU A 87 -0.44 8.56 10.20
N ASN A 88 -1.36 9.51 10.05
CA ASN A 88 -1.19 10.86 10.59
C ASN A 88 -1.05 10.85 12.12
N ILE A 89 -1.81 10.00 12.81
CA ILE A 89 -1.74 9.83 14.27
C ILE A 89 -0.43 9.17 14.69
N ALA A 90 -0.02 8.09 14.00
CA ALA A 90 1.13 7.29 14.39
C ALA A 90 2.48 8.02 14.17
N ILE A 91 2.59 8.77 13.07
CA ILE A 91 3.85 9.43 12.70
C ILE A 91 4.02 10.77 13.40
N GLN A 92 2.92 11.44 13.80
CA GLN A 92 2.92 12.71 14.55
C GLN A 92 3.71 13.84 13.87
N LYS A 93 3.73 13.86 12.56
CA LYS A 93 4.32 14.92 11.73
C LYS A 93 3.25 15.52 10.85
N GLU A 94 3.22 16.84 10.70
CA GLU A 94 2.23 17.50 9.85
C GLU A 94 2.33 16.98 8.42
N ASN A 95 1.26 16.36 7.94
CA ASN A 95 1.13 15.89 6.56
C ASN A 95 -0.20 16.40 5.99
N LYS A 96 -0.13 17.28 5.00
CA LYS A 96 -1.32 17.88 4.36
C LYS A 96 -1.94 16.97 3.29
N ARG A 97 -1.33 15.81 3.02
CA ARG A 97 -1.86 14.85 2.04
C ARG A 97 -3.10 14.14 2.60
N VAL A 98 -4.05 13.90 1.73
CA VAL A 98 -5.28 13.18 2.02
C VAL A 98 -5.37 11.95 1.13
N ALA A 99 -6.20 10.98 1.50
CA ALA A 99 -6.48 9.84 0.64
C ALA A 99 -7.09 10.31 -0.69
N MET A 100 -6.58 9.79 -1.81
CA MET A 100 -6.99 10.20 -3.16
C MET A 100 -7.37 9.01 -4.03
N LYS A 101 -8.24 9.25 -5.01
CA LYS A 101 -8.54 8.27 -6.05
C LYS A 101 -7.35 8.06 -6.98
N LEU A 102 -7.16 6.83 -7.45
CA LEU A 102 -6.10 6.46 -8.39
C LEU A 102 -6.64 5.44 -9.41
N ASP A 103 -6.87 5.89 -10.65
CA ASP A 103 -7.49 5.08 -11.71
C ASP A 103 -6.52 4.66 -12.81
N THR A 104 -5.23 5.06 -12.71
CA THR A 104 -4.27 4.88 -13.80
C THR A 104 -3.50 3.57 -13.72
N VAL A 105 -3.39 2.96 -12.53
CA VAL A 105 -2.58 1.75 -12.32
C VAL A 105 -3.41 0.47 -12.45
N TYR A 106 -2.81 -0.57 -13.01
CA TYR A 106 -3.46 -1.83 -13.32
C TYR A 106 -4.10 -2.47 -12.09
N ILE A 107 -3.38 -2.55 -10.98
CA ILE A 107 -3.84 -3.20 -9.75
C ILE A 107 -5.13 -2.55 -9.18
N MET A 108 -5.23 -1.21 -9.25
CA MET A 108 -6.45 -0.50 -8.82
C MET A 108 -7.67 -0.83 -9.67
N LYS A 109 -7.46 -1.13 -10.96
CA LYS A 109 -8.55 -1.45 -11.88
C LYS A 109 -9.05 -2.87 -11.75
N HIS A 110 -8.16 -3.83 -11.44
CA HIS A 110 -8.42 -5.26 -11.60
C HIS A 110 -8.52 -6.05 -10.30
N VAL A 111 -8.11 -5.47 -9.15
CA VAL A 111 -8.45 -6.07 -7.87
C VAL A 111 -9.93 -5.86 -7.59
N GLU A 112 -10.65 -6.95 -7.28
CA GLU A 112 -12.11 -6.98 -7.14
C GLU A 112 -12.58 -6.71 -5.72
N ILE A 113 -11.72 -6.94 -4.73
CA ILE A 113 -11.96 -6.65 -3.33
C ILE A 113 -11.53 -5.21 -2.97
N PRO A 114 -12.02 -4.63 -1.85
CA PRO A 114 -11.59 -3.31 -1.41
C PRO A 114 -10.09 -3.17 -1.36
N ILE A 115 -9.54 -2.13 -1.99
CA ILE A 115 -8.09 -1.95 -2.16
C ILE A 115 -7.62 -0.57 -1.72
N SER A 116 -6.47 -0.52 -1.05
CA SER A 116 -5.69 0.70 -0.85
C SER A 116 -4.24 0.51 -1.26
N ILE A 117 -3.66 1.48 -1.99
CA ILE A 117 -2.22 1.62 -2.14
C ILE A 117 -1.75 2.65 -1.10
N VAL A 118 -0.73 2.29 -0.34
CA VAL A 118 -0.12 3.13 0.68
C VAL A 118 1.29 3.50 0.23
N GLU A 119 1.47 4.74 -0.23
CA GLU A 119 2.80 5.32 -0.45
C GLU A 119 3.33 5.82 0.88
N CYS A 120 4.31 5.14 1.45
CA CYS A 120 4.82 5.40 2.80
C CYS A 120 5.76 6.60 2.90
N GLY A 121 6.24 7.12 1.78
CA GLY A 121 7.14 8.27 1.69
C GLY A 121 7.89 8.30 0.36
N PHE A 122 8.76 9.29 0.19
CA PHE A 122 9.48 9.55 -1.05
C PHE A 122 10.97 9.22 -0.92
N LEU A 123 11.44 8.18 -1.62
CA LEU A 123 12.88 7.85 -1.74
C LEU A 123 13.70 8.96 -2.42
N SER A 124 13.05 9.86 -3.14
CA SER A 124 13.70 11.01 -3.76
C SER A 124 13.99 12.15 -2.79
N ASN A 125 13.39 12.16 -1.60
CA ASN A 125 13.66 13.14 -0.55
C ASN A 125 14.75 12.57 0.40
N PRO A 126 15.97 13.18 0.48
CA PRO A 126 17.08 12.61 1.24
C PRO A 126 16.81 12.49 2.75
N GLU A 127 16.01 13.40 3.32
CA GLU A 127 15.69 13.35 4.76
C GLU A 127 14.63 12.26 5.05
N GLU A 128 13.67 12.10 4.16
CA GLU A 128 12.67 11.04 4.31
C GLU A 128 13.26 9.66 4.02
N GLU A 129 14.14 9.53 3.02
CA GLU A 129 14.88 8.31 2.74
C GLU A 129 15.64 7.82 3.98
N LYS A 130 16.36 8.71 4.69
CA LYS A 130 17.04 8.37 5.95
C LYS A 130 16.07 7.87 7.02
N GLN A 131 14.89 8.50 7.15
CA GLN A 131 13.86 8.06 8.11
C GLN A 131 13.30 6.68 7.73
N LEU A 132 13.02 6.45 6.46
CA LEU A 132 12.51 5.17 5.93
C LEU A 132 13.47 4.00 6.17
N LEU A 133 14.76 4.26 6.40
CA LEU A 133 15.77 3.25 6.73
C LEU A 133 15.83 2.92 8.23
N THR A 134 15.07 3.62 9.08
CA THR A 134 15.08 3.40 10.54
C THR A 134 13.93 2.50 10.99
N ASP A 135 14.21 1.59 11.90
CA ASP A 135 13.20 0.70 12.51
C ASP A 135 12.07 1.48 13.19
N ASP A 136 12.41 2.60 13.88
CA ASP A 136 11.41 3.44 14.55
C ASP A 136 10.36 3.98 13.57
N TYR A 137 10.80 4.52 12.44
CA TYR A 137 9.90 5.07 11.45
C TYR A 137 9.10 3.98 10.72
N GLN A 138 9.74 2.85 10.39
CA GLN A 138 9.06 1.69 9.81
C GLN A 138 7.98 1.12 10.76
N ASN A 139 8.28 1.04 12.06
CA ASN A 139 7.32 0.61 13.07
C ASN A 139 6.13 1.58 13.19
N LYS A 140 6.35 2.90 13.13
CA LYS A 140 5.27 3.88 13.11
C LYS A 140 4.38 3.75 11.87
N LEU A 141 4.99 3.55 10.69
CA LEU A 141 4.25 3.28 9.46
C LEU A 141 3.42 2.00 9.56
N ALA A 142 4.04 0.91 10.01
CA ALA A 142 3.36 -0.37 10.20
C ALA A 142 2.21 -0.27 11.21
N TRP A 143 2.41 0.45 12.31
CA TRP A 143 1.37 0.69 13.32
C TRP A 143 0.20 1.51 12.76
N GLY A 144 0.46 2.58 12.02
CA GLY A 144 -0.58 3.39 11.40
C GLY A 144 -1.40 2.61 10.37
N ILE A 145 -0.75 1.80 9.53
CA ILE A 145 -1.43 0.93 8.56
C ILE A 145 -2.27 -0.11 9.31
N TYR A 146 -1.69 -0.78 10.30
CA TYR A 146 -2.37 -1.76 11.13
C TYR A 146 -3.63 -1.17 11.78
N SER A 147 -3.50 -0.03 12.47
CA SER A 147 -4.63 0.61 13.17
C SER A 147 -5.74 0.99 12.20
N GLY A 148 -5.39 1.53 11.03
CA GLY A 148 -6.38 1.86 10.00
C GLY A 148 -7.12 0.66 9.42
N ILE A 149 -6.45 -0.50 9.31
CA ILE A 149 -7.08 -1.76 8.91
C ILE A 149 -8.03 -2.26 10.00
N ILE A 150 -7.63 -2.21 11.28
CA ILE A 150 -8.49 -2.62 12.40
C ILE A 150 -9.74 -1.72 12.47
N ASP A 151 -9.57 -0.40 12.38
CA ASP A 151 -10.70 0.54 12.37
C ASP A 151 -11.67 0.26 11.22
N TYR A 152 -11.15 -0.12 10.04
CA TYR A 152 -11.98 -0.50 8.90
C TYR A 152 -12.87 -1.72 9.19
N PHE A 153 -12.35 -2.72 9.86
CA PHE A 153 -13.14 -3.91 10.22
C PHE A 153 -14.10 -3.66 11.39
N GLN A 154 -13.76 -2.75 12.30
CA GLN A 154 -14.64 -2.38 13.42
C GLN A 154 -15.79 -1.45 13.00
N ALA A 155 -15.63 -0.70 11.92
CA ALA A 155 -16.66 0.20 11.40
C ALA A 155 -17.74 -0.49 10.52
N LYS A 156 -17.70 -1.81 10.41
CA LYS A 156 -18.69 -2.61 9.64
C LYS A 156 -19.94 -2.93 10.43
#